data_0236826ebf25bc61086acee3ed80ac5a
#
_entry.id   0236826ebf25bc61086acee3ed80ac5a
#
_cell.length_a   1.000
_cell.length_b   1.000
_cell.length_c   1.000
_cell.angle_alpha   90.00
_cell.angle_beta   90.00
_cell.angle_gamma   90.00
#
_symmetry.space_group_name_H-M   'P 1'
#
loop_
_entity.id
_entity.type
_entity.pdbx_description
1 polymer ?
#
loop_
_entity_poly.entity_id
_entity_poly.type
_entity_poly.pdbx_seq_one_letter_code
_entity_poly.pdbx_strand_id
1 'polypeptide(L)'
;MNKEKLIAFFKKETILCISGALAVVSAFIIPPDAGYIEYCDIRVLVLLFCLMAVMGGFQQLGVFDRMANLLLARARKMRQLATTLVMLCFFSAMFVTNDVALITFVPFTIMLLERANLREKMIPFIVMQTIAANLGSMLTPVGNPQNLFLYTISGMEMSEFFAVTVPYVGVSYFFLYVYCYFQGKQPLVTEKQEPKKQWSGNDKVFLLALGILFLLCLLAVFRIAPYQAIFVVILVWFIFFQKGILKGLDYNLLLTFVFFFVLIGNLGRIPVIRETLQNLLLGREVIVSFLASQFISNVPAAVLLSEFTTRYDLLIAGVNIGGLGTLIASMASLISYKYYAQAEGARKGRYMLYFTAMNILFAVILLAVNLFIPYLPVVHLA
;
A
#
# COMPACT_ATOMS: atom_id res chain seq x y z
N MET A 1 29.44 -0.16 -14.72
CA MET A 1 28.14 -0.86 -14.54
C MET A 1 27.70 -1.35 -15.91
N ASN A 2 27.38 -2.64 -16.08
CA ASN A 2 27.06 -3.23 -17.39
C ASN A 2 25.71 -2.65 -17.87
N LYS A 3 25.60 -2.26 -19.16
CA LYS A 3 24.42 -1.63 -19.78
C LYS A 3 23.11 -2.40 -19.48
N GLU A 4 23.17 -3.71 -19.47
CA GLU A 4 22.04 -4.59 -19.15
C GLU A 4 21.56 -4.45 -17.70
N LYS A 5 22.50 -4.34 -16.73
CA LYS A 5 22.19 -4.12 -15.32
C LYS A 5 21.54 -2.75 -15.09
N LEU A 6 21.99 -1.74 -15.84
CA LEU A 6 21.44 -0.39 -15.78
C LEU A 6 20.00 -0.37 -16.30
N ILE A 7 19.74 -0.99 -17.45
CA ILE A 7 18.40 -1.09 -18.04
C ILE A 7 17.46 -1.88 -17.11
N ALA A 8 17.94 -2.96 -16.52
CA ALA A 8 17.16 -3.75 -15.56
C ALA A 8 16.80 -2.94 -14.31
N PHE A 9 17.73 -2.14 -13.80
CA PHE A 9 17.49 -1.22 -12.67
C PHE A 9 16.42 -0.18 -13.03
N PHE A 10 16.55 0.51 -14.17
CA PHE A 10 15.56 1.50 -14.62
C PHE A 10 14.15 0.89 -14.80
N LYS A 11 14.07 -0.33 -15.31
CA LYS A 11 12.78 -1.04 -15.44
C LYS A 11 12.19 -1.47 -14.09
N LYS A 12 13.06 -1.77 -13.12
CA LYS A 12 12.61 -2.18 -11.78
C LYS A 12 12.19 -0.98 -10.94
N GLU A 13 12.98 0.10 -10.96
CA GLU A 13 12.85 1.28 -10.10
C GLU A 13 12.43 2.53 -10.92
N THR A 14 11.47 2.35 -11.82
CA THR A 14 11.04 3.41 -12.75
C THR A 14 10.59 4.68 -12.03
N ILE A 15 9.81 4.54 -10.93
CA ILE A 15 9.28 5.68 -10.17
C ILE A 15 10.43 6.46 -9.51
N LEU A 16 11.38 5.75 -8.90
CA LEU A 16 12.58 6.37 -8.32
C LEU A 16 13.38 7.16 -9.37
N CYS A 17 13.59 6.56 -10.55
CA CYS A 17 14.36 7.21 -11.62
C CYS A 17 13.64 8.45 -12.17
N ILE A 18 12.34 8.38 -12.37
CA ILE A 18 11.53 9.51 -12.84
C ILE A 18 11.50 10.62 -11.79
N SER A 19 11.19 10.30 -10.53
CA SER A 19 11.16 11.29 -9.45
C SER A 19 12.53 11.97 -9.24
N GLY A 20 13.60 11.19 -9.30
CA GLY A 20 14.96 11.74 -9.22
C GLY A 20 15.30 12.67 -10.39
N ALA A 21 14.97 12.29 -11.63
CA ALA A 21 15.18 13.14 -12.81
C ALA A 21 14.35 14.44 -12.70
N LEU A 22 13.08 14.36 -12.30
CA LEU A 22 12.24 15.53 -12.13
C LEU A 22 12.71 16.43 -10.97
N ALA A 23 13.18 15.86 -9.86
CA ALA A 23 13.77 16.62 -8.76
C ALA A 23 15.02 17.39 -9.22
N VAL A 24 15.91 16.73 -10.00
CA VAL A 24 17.10 17.38 -10.57
C VAL A 24 16.70 18.49 -11.55
N VAL A 25 15.74 18.24 -12.46
CA VAL A 25 15.26 19.26 -13.40
C VAL A 25 14.67 20.45 -12.64
N SER A 26 13.85 20.20 -11.60
CA SER A 26 13.28 21.29 -10.80
C SER A 26 14.34 22.10 -10.05
N ALA A 27 15.46 21.48 -9.66
CA ALA A 27 16.60 22.16 -9.01
C ALA A 27 17.37 23.10 -9.94
N PHE A 28 17.27 22.96 -11.26
CA PHE A 28 17.78 23.96 -12.21
C PHE A 28 16.87 25.19 -12.32
N ILE A 29 15.57 25.04 -12.01
CA ILE A 29 14.61 26.15 -12.03
C ILE A 29 14.63 26.89 -10.69
N ILE A 30 14.64 26.14 -9.60
CA ILE A 30 14.77 26.63 -8.22
C ILE A 30 16.07 26.08 -7.65
N PRO A 31 17.17 26.85 -7.64
CA PRO A 31 18.46 26.36 -7.15
C PRO A 31 18.42 25.94 -5.69
N PRO A 32 19.20 24.90 -5.28
CA PRO A 32 19.26 24.44 -3.90
C PRO A 32 19.62 25.55 -2.92
N ASP A 33 18.80 25.71 -1.90
CA ASP A 33 18.98 26.64 -0.80
C ASP A 33 18.65 25.95 0.54
N ALA A 34 18.71 26.68 1.66
CA ALA A 34 18.41 26.15 2.98
C ALA A 34 16.97 25.60 3.10
N GLY A 35 16.01 26.13 2.32
CA GLY A 35 14.63 25.67 2.29
C GLY A 35 14.45 24.23 1.82
N TYR A 36 15.42 23.66 1.09
CA TYR A 36 15.38 22.25 0.67
C TYR A 36 15.34 21.27 1.85
N ILE A 37 15.94 21.64 2.99
CA ILE A 37 15.90 20.82 4.20
C ILE A 37 14.48 20.78 4.77
N GLU A 38 13.76 21.90 4.68
CA GLU A 38 12.38 22.05 5.18
C GLU A 38 11.36 21.29 4.32
N TYR A 39 11.67 21.00 3.05
CA TYR A 39 10.80 20.21 2.19
C TYR A 39 10.64 18.76 2.69
N CYS A 40 11.70 18.21 3.32
CA CYS A 40 11.70 16.82 3.73
C CYS A 40 11.01 16.61 5.06
N ASP A 41 9.84 15.98 5.05
CA ASP A 41 9.20 15.53 6.29
C ASP A 41 9.94 14.31 6.87
N ILE A 42 10.87 14.63 7.80
CA ILE A 42 11.68 13.61 8.50
C ILE A 42 10.82 12.65 9.30
N ARG A 43 9.69 13.10 9.85
CA ARG A 43 8.77 12.25 10.62
C ARG A 43 8.19 11.14 9.74
N VAL A 44 7.73 11.49 8.54
CA VAL A 44 7.21 10.51 7.57
C VAL A 44 8.26 9.48 7.22
N LEU A 45 9.49 9.91 6.87
CA LEU A 45 10.58 8.99 6.49
C LEU A 45 10.95 8.04 7.63
N VAL A 46 11.02 8.54 8.85
CA VAL A 46 11.32 7.74 10.05
C VAL A 46 10.21 6.74 10.34
N LEU A 47 8.95 7.15 10.27
CA LEU A 47 7.82 6.25 10.51
C LEU A 47 7.73 5.14 9.45
N LEU A 48 7.94 5.49 8.17
CA LEU A 48 8.01 4.51 7.07
C LEU A 48 9.14 3.50 7.33
N PHE A 49 10.34 3.97 7.68
CA PHE A 49 11.48 3.10 7.99
C PHE A 49 11.16 2.13 9.14
N CYS A 50 10.62 2.64 10.25
CA CYS A 50 10.28 1.84 11.42
C CYS A 50 9.25 0.75 11.10
N LEU A 51 8.18 1.12 10.41
CA LEU A 51 7.14 0.17 10.00
C LEU A 51 7.69 -0.87 9.04
N MET A 52 8.48 -0.48 8.03
CA MET A 52 9.11 -1.42 7.09
C MET A 52 10.03 -2.42 7.83
N ALA A 53 10.82 -1.97 8.81
CA ALA A 53 11.71 -2.83 9.58
C ALA A 53 10.91 -3.88 10.38
N VAL A 54 9.88 -3.46 11.09
CA VAL A 54 9.03 -4.36 11.89
C VAL A 54 8.28 -5.34 10.99
N MET A 55 7.71 -4.87 9.87
CA MET A 55 7.00 -5.71 8.89
C MET A 55 7.94 -6.72 8.23
N GLY A 56 9.17 -6.30 7.88
CA GLY A 56 10.22 -7.20 7.40
C GLY A 56 10.54 -8.32 8.40
N GLY A 57 10.51 -8.02 9.71
CA GLY A 57 10.66 -9.01 10.78
C GLY A 57 9.51 -10.03 10.79
N PHE A 58 8.26 -9.59 10.73
CA PHE A 58 7.10 -10.49 10.66
C PHE A 58 7.13 -11.37 9.40
N GLN A 59 7.54 -10.82 8.27
CA GLN A 59 7.67 -11.55 7.01
C GLN A 59 8.77 -12.61 7.10
N GLN A 60 9.96 -12.27 7.64
CA GLN A 60 11.07 -13.21 7.82
C GLN A 60 10.69 -14.36 8.76
N LEU A 61 9.89 -14.10 9.79
CA LEU A 61 9.38 -15.12 10.73
C LEU A 61 8.29 -16.01 10.11
N GLY A 62 7.74 -15.65 8.94
CA GLY A 62 6.69 -16.40 8.25
C GLY A 62 5.34 -16.34 8.96
N VAL A 63 5.05 -15.26 9.67
CA VAL A 63 3.79 -15.07 10.41
C VAL A 63 2.59 -15.15 9.47
N PHE A 64 2.69 -14.50 8.33
CA PHE A 64 1.60 -14.42 7.35
C PHE A 64 1.35 -15.76 6.65
N ASP A 65 2.41 -16.51 6.32
CA ASP A 65 2.28 -17.86 5.77
C ASP A 65 1.56 -18.80 6.75
N ARG A 66 1.88 -18.67 8.04
CA ARG A 66 1.22 -19.46 9.09
C ARG A 66 -0.26 -19.11 9.26
N MET A 67 -0.58 -17.81 9.24
CA MET A 67 -1.98 -17.34 9.25
C MET A 67 -2.76 -17.89 8.06
N ALA A 68 -2.17 -17.82 6.85
CA ALA A 68 -2.78 -18.35 5.64
C ALA A 68 -3.06 -19.85 5.78
N ASN A 69 -2.07 -20.65 6.19
CA ASN A 69 -2.21 -22.09 6.35
C ASN A 69 -3.30 -22.46 7.37
N LEU A 70 -3.35 -21.78 8.52
CA LEU A 70 -4.36 -22.04 9.56
C LEU A 70 -5.79 -21.74 9.08
N LEU A 71 -5.97 -20.65 8.35
CA LEU A 71 -7.28 -20.27 7.84
C LEU A 71 -7.73 -21.18 6.70
N LEU A 72 -6.82 -21.57 5.81
CA LEU A 72 -7.13 -22.42 4.67
C LEU A 72 -7.38 -23.89 5.04
N ALA A 73 -6.80 -24.37 6.13
CA ALA A 73 -7.09 -25.73 6.65
C ALA A 73 -8.59 -25.95 6.93
N ARG A 74 -9.37 -24.87 7.06
CA ARG A 74 -10.82 -24.89 7.29
C ARG A 74 -11.65 -24.77 6.00
N ALA A 75 -11.03 -24.44 4.86
CA ALA A 75 -11.76 -24.25 3.59
C ALA A 75 -12.08 -25.59 2.95
N ARG A 76 -13.36 -25.94 2.87
CA ARG A 76 -13.87 -27.18 2.24
C ARG A 76 -14.64 -26.94 0.94
N LYS A 77 -14.97 -25.69 0.63
CA LYS A 77 -15.77 -25.27 -0.53
C LYS A 77 -15.09 -24.12 -1.25
N MET A 78 -15.32 -23.99 -2.56
CA MET A 78 -14.76 -22.92 -3.39
C MET A 78 -15.06 -21.54 -2.81
N ARG A 79 -16.28 -21.28 -2.35
CA ARG A 79 -16.66 -20.03 -1.71
C ARG A 79 -15.81 -19.74 -0.47
N GLN A 80 -15.58 -20.74 0.37
CA GLN A 80 -14.77 -20.58 1.59
C GLN A 80 -13.33 -20.27 1.24
N LEU A 81 -12.77 -20.93 0.21
CA LEU A 81 -11.44 -20.65 -0.30
C LEU A 81 -11.33 -19.21 -0.80
N ALA A 82 -12.23 -18.77 -1.67
CA ALA A 82 -12.27 -17.41 -2.19
C ALA A 82 -12.37 -16.38 -1.06
N THR A 83 -13.34 -16.59 -0.13
CA THR A 83 -13.51 -15.68 1.02
C THR A 83 -12.25 -15.62 1.87
N THR A 84 -11.65 -16.78 2.19
CA THR A 84 -10.43 -16.81 3.01
C THR A 84 -9.27 -16.06 2.34
N LEU A 85 -8.99 -16.34 1.07
CA LEU A 85 -7.87 -15.73 0.34
C LEU A 85 -8.05 -14.22 0.16
N VAL A 86 -9.25 -13.79 -0.23
CA VAL A 86 -9.54 -12.37 -0.47
C VAL A 86 -9.58 -11.59 0.85
N MET A 87 -10.29 -12.11 1.87
CA MET A 87 -10.39 -11.44 3.16
C MET A 87 -9.08 -11.45 3.94
N LEU A 88 -8.23 -12.47 3.75
CA LEU A 88 -6.89 -12.48 4.33
C LEU A 88 -6.06 -11.30 3.80
N CYS A 89 -6.10 -11.01 2.49
CA CYS A 89 -5.46 -9.83 1.93
C CYS A 89 -6.09 -8.53 2.46
N PHE A 90 -7.42 -8.47 2.51
CA PHE A 90 -8.16 -7.29 2.97
C PHE A 90 -7.82 -6.89 4.40
N PHE A 91 -7.93 -7.82 5.35
CA PHE A 91 -7.66 -7.54 6.76
C PHE A 91 -6.17 -7.41 7.07
N SER A 92 -5.32 -8.22 6.43
CA SER A 92 -3.86 -8.11 6.67
C SER A 92 -3.33 -6.77 6.18
N ALA A 93 -3.79 -6.28 5.02
CA ALA A 93 -3.34 -5.00 4.47
C ALA A 93 -3.67 -3.79 5.37
N MET A 94 -4.62 -3.91 6.29
CA MET A 94 -4.91 -2.86 7.28
C MET A 94 -3.74 -2.62 8.25
N PHE A 95 -2.88 -3.63 8.46
CA PHE A 95 -1.85 -3.59 9.48
C PHE A 95 -0.43 -3.71 8.91
N VAL A 96 -0.26 -4.42 7.76
CA VAL A 96 1.07 -4.80 7.26
C VAL A 96 1.42 -4.19 5.90
N THR A 97 0.67 -3.27 5.40
CA THR A 97 0.69 -2.69 4.06
C THR A 97 0.16 -3.62 2.96
N ASN A 98 -0.43 -3.01 1.94
CA ASN A 98 -0.97 -3.72 0.77
C ASN A 98 0.09 -4.51 0.02
N ASP A 99 1.30 -3.95 -0.13
CA ASP A 99 2.40 -4.58 -0.86
C ASP A 99 2.88 -5.85 -0.15
N VAL A 100 3.10 -5.80 1.16
CA VAL A 100 3.53 -6.95 1.98
C VAL A 100 2.46 -8.04 1.98
N ALA A 101 1.18 -7.68 2.08
CA ALA A 101 0.09 -8.64 1.99
C ALA A 101 0.12 -9.39 0.64
N LEU A 102 0.31 -8.69 -0.49
CA LEU A 102 0.30 -9.30 -1.81
C LEU A 102 1.58 -10.09 -2.12
N ILE A 103 2.76 -9.62 -1.71
CA ILE A 103 4.02 -10.37 -1.82
C ILE A 103 3.90 -11.74 -1.13
N THR A 104 3.15 -11.80 -0.03
CA THR A 104 2.97 -13.04 0.74
C THR A 104 1.87 -13.91 0.17
N PHE A 105 0.68 -13.35 -0.02
CA PHE A 105 -0.51 -14.18 -0.28
C PHE A 105 -0.73 -14.51 -1.76
N VAL A 106 -0.24 -13.72 -2.71
CA VAL A 106 -0.40 -14.01 -4.15
C VAL A 106 0.40 -15.24 -4.58
N PRO A 107 1.72 -15.38 -4.27
CA PRO A 107 2.47 -16.59 -4.58
C PRO A 107 1.86 -17.84 -3.92
N PHE A 108 1.40 -17.68 -2.67
CA PHE A 108 0.71 -18.73 -1.95
C PHE A 108 -0.57 -19.18 -2.66
N THR A 109 -1.39 -18.23 -3.15
CA THR A 109 -2.61 -18.50 -3.92
C THR A 109 -2.30 -19.22 -5.22
N ILE A 110 -1.26 -18.81 -5.95
CA ILE A 110 -0.81 -19.48 -7.20
C ILE A 110 -0.47 -20.93 -6.90
N MET A 111 0.42 -21.18 -5.93
CA MET A 111 0.84 -22.52 -5.54
C MET A 111 -0.35 -23.40 -5.13
N LEU A 112 -1.29 -22.85 -4.35
CA LEU A 112 -2.47 -23.58 -3.90
C LEU A 112 -3.39 -23.97 -5.06
N LEU A 113 -3.67 -23.04 -5.97
CA LEU A 113 -4.56 -23.27 -7.11
C LEU A 113 -3.92 -24.19 -8.15
N GLU A 114 -2.59 -24.18 -8.32
CA GLU A 114 -1.88 -25.15 -9.15
C GLU A 114 -2.01 -26.57 -8.61
N ARG A 115 -1.76 -26.78 -7.31
CA ARG A 115 -1.90 -28.08 -6.65
C ARG A 115 -3.34 -28.61 -6.69
N ALA A 116 -4.31 -27.71 -6.61
CA ALA A 116 -5.72 -28.08 -6.69
C ALA A 116 -6.25 -28.24 -8.13
N ASN A 117 -5.39 -28.10 -9.17
CA ASN A 117 -5.78 -28.08 -10.59
C ASN A 117 -6.86 -27.03 -10.93
N LEU A 118 -6.83 -25.89 -10.24
CA LEU A 118 -7.78 -24.78 -10.37
C LEU A 118 -7.14 -23.55 -11.06
N ARG A 119 -6.26 -23.77 -12.04
CA ARG A 119 -5.52 -22.71 -12.75
C ARG A 119 -6.44 -21.65 -13.37
N GLU A 120 -7.63 -22.03 -13.80
CA GLU A 120 -8.64 -21.11 -14.34
C GLU A 120 -9.14 -20.05 -13.32
N LYS A 121 -9.04 -20.34 -12.02
CA LYS A 121 -9.41 -19.45 -10.92
C LYS A 121 -8.29 -18.50 -10.49
N MET A 122 -7.07 -18.61 -11.01
CA MET A 122 -5.95 -17.75 -10.63
C MET A 122 -6.24 -16.28 -10.92
N ILE A 123 -6.68 -15.96 -12.16
CA ILE A 123 -6.95 -14.58 -12.57
C ILE A 123 -7.96 -13.93 -11.63
N PRO A 124 -9.20 -14.45 -11.48
CA PRO A 124 -10.18 -13.82 -10.64
C PRO A 124 -9.75 -13.72 -9.17
N PHE A 125 -9.07 -14.73 -8.61
CA PHE A 125 -8.67 -14.68 -7.21
C PHE A 125 -7.55 -13.68 -6.97
N ILE A 126 -6.50 -13.67 -7.80
CA ILE A 126 -5.38 -12.74 -7.65
C ILE A 126 -5.83 -11.28 -7.85
N VAL A 127 -6.68 -11.03 -8.85
CA VAL A 127 -7.23 -9.69 -9.08
C VAL A 127 -8.06 -9.24 -7.88
N MET A 128 -8.92 -10.10 -7.33
CA MET A 128 -9.72 -9.74 -6.16
C MET A 128 -8.89 -9.59 -4.89
N GLN A 129 -7.82 -10.36 -4.71
CA GLN A 129 -6.85 -10.15 -3.64
C GLN A 129 -6.14 -8.79 -3.77
N THR A 130 -5.81 -8.39 -4.99
CA THR A 130 -5.17 -7.09 -5.26
C THR A 130 -6.11 -5.94 -4.90
N ILE A 131 -7.36 -5.99 -5.34
CA ILE A 131 -8.40 -5.02 -4.99
C ILE A 131 -8.62 -5.01 -3.47
N ALA A 132 -8.71 -6.20 -2.85
CA ALA A 132 -8.90 -6.35 -1.42
C ALA A 132 -7.75 -5.74 -0.60
N ALA A 133 -6.50 -5.95 -1.02
CA ALA A 133 -5.33 -5.37 -0.35
C ALA A 133 -5.31 -3.84 -0.47
N ASN A 134 -5.56 -3.30 -1.67
CA ASN A 134 -5.62 -1.85 -1.88
C ASN A 134 -6.73 -1.19 -1.04
N LEU A 135 -7.94 -1.80 -1.03
CA LEU A 135 -9.08 -1.21 -0.32
C LEU A 135 -9.06 -1.48 1.19
N GLY A 136 -8.53 -2.63 1.63
CA GLY A 136 -8.33 -2.92 3.05
C GLY A 136 -7.29 -1.98 3.67
N SER A 137 -6.18 -1.75 2.99
CA SER A 137 -5.12 -0.86 3.46
C SER A 137 -5.56 0.59 3.66
N MET A 138 -6.65 1.00 3.01
CA MET A 138 -7.24 2.32 3.15
C MET A 138 -7.72 2.62 4.58
N LEU A 139 -8.07 1.60 5.38
CA LEU A 139 -8.69 1.79 6.70
C LEU A 139 -7.79 2.49 7.69
N THR A 140 -6.49 2.23 7.66
CA THR A 140 -5.56 2.72 8.69
C THR A 140 -4.42 3.53 8.08
N PRO A 141 -3.81 4.44 8.85
CA PRO A 141 -2.62 5.17 8.39
C PRO A 141 -1.44 4.25 8.06
N VAL A 142 -1.32 3.10 8.74
CA VAL A 142 -0.20 2.16 8.54
C VAL A 142 -0.42 1.19 7.37
N GLY A 143 -1.64 1.13 6.82
CA GLY A 143 -1.99 0.19 5.76
C GLY A 143 -1.28 0.46 4.42
N ASN A 144 -0.89 1.71 4.16
CA ASN A 144 -0.13 2.07 2.97
C ASN A 144 0.68 3.38 3.16
N PRO A 145 1.74 3.61 2.38
CA PRO A 145 2.61 4.78 2.54
C PRO A 145 1.90 6.12 2.34
N GLN A 146 0.95 6.23 1.39
CA GLN A 146 0.23 7.47 1.13
C GLN A 146 -0.68 7.86 2.29
N ASN A 147 -1.31 6.91 2.97
CA ASN A 147 -2.12 7.19 4.16
C ASN A 147 -1.26 7.66 5.32
N LEU A 148 -0.13 6.98 5.54
CA LEU A 148 0.80 7.39 6.59
C LEU A 148 1.32 8.81 6.35
N PHE A 149 1.68 9.13 5.11
CA PHE A 149 2.13 10.45 4.73
C PHE A 149 1.03 11.49 4.96
N LEU A 150 -0.16 11.33 4.35
CA LEU A 150 -1.26 12.29 4.44
C LEU A 150 -1.77 12.45 5.89
N TYR A 151 -1.88 11.36 6.65
CA TYR A 151 -2.21 11.42 8.06
C TYR A 151 -1.18 12.21 8.87
N THR A 152 0.11 12.05 8.55
CA THR A 152 1.19 12.73 9.26
C THR A 152 1.17 14.24 9.00
N ILE A 153 1.02 14.66 7.75
CA ILE A 153 1.08 16.10 7.38
C ILE A 153 -0.22 16.85 7.68
N SER A 154 -1.38 16.17 7.58
CA SER A 154 -2.70 16.81 7.78
C SER A 154 -2.95 17.27 9.20
N GLY A 155 -2.27 16.68 10.17
CA GLY A 155 -2.56 16.97 11.58
C GLY A 155 -3.87 16.38 12.10
N MET A 156 -4.70 15.72 11.25
CA MET A 156 -6.02 15.19 11.65
C MET A 156 -5.92 14.17 12.78
N GLU A 157 -7.00 14.06 13.54
CA GLU A 157 -7.15 13.02 14.55
C GLU A 157 -7.47 11.67 13.91
N MET A 158 -7.25 10.58 14.67
CA MET A 158 -7.56 9.22 14.21
C MET A 158 -9.07 9.03 13.95
N SER A 159 -9.91 9.65 14.73
CA SER A 159 -11.36 9.66 14.56
C SER A 159 -11.78 10.28 13.24
N GLU A 160 -11.15 11.39 12.84
CA GLU A 160 -11.38 12.06 11.56
C GLU A 160 -10.91 11.20 10.38
N PHE A 161 -9.73 10.59 10.52
CA PHE A 161 -9.22 9.67 9.51
C PHE A 161 -10.17 8.49 9.28
N PHE A 162 -10.68 7.88 10.35
CA PHE A 162 -11.67 6.81 10.26
C PHE A 162 -13.01 7.30 9.70
N ALA A 163 -13.45 8.51 10.04
CA ALA A 163 -14.68 9.07 9.46
C ALA A 163 -14.60 9.17 7.93
N VAL A 164 -13.42 9.49 7.40
CA VAL A 164 -13.16 9.51 5.95
C VAL A 164 -13.12 8.11 5.37
N THR A 165 -12.42 7.16 5.98
CA THR A 165 -12.06 5.89 5.33
C THR A 165 -13.07 4.76 5.53
N VAL A 166 -13.72 4.69 6.70
CA VAL A 166 -14.67 3.61 7.05
C VAL A 166 -15.81 3.45 6.05
N PRO A 167 -16.46 4.49 5.52
CA PRO A 167 -17.54 4.32 4.55
C PRO A 167 -17.09 3.57 3.29
N TYR A 168 -15.92 3.95 2.74
CA TYR A 168 -15.37 3.30 1.54
C TYR A 168 -14.96 1.86 1.82
N VAL A 169 -14.31 1.63 2.95
CA VAL A 169 -13.85 0.30 3.38
C VAL A 169 -15.04 -0.62 3.64
N GLY A 170 -16.10 -0.11 4.27
CA GLY A 170 -17.34 -0.86 4.53
C GLY A 170 -18.04 -1.31 3.24
N VAL A 171 -18.18 -0.39 2.28
CA VAL A 171 -18.72 -0.71 0.94
C VAL A 171 -17.84 -1.69 0.21
N SER A 172 -16.52 -1.50 0.25
CA SER A 172 -15.54 -2.40 -0.35
C SER A 172 -15.65 -3.82 0.21
N TYR A 173 -15.70 -3.94 1.53
CA TYR A 173 -15.90 -5.23 2.21
C TYR A 173 -17.17 -5.92 1.76
N PHE A 174 -18.27 -5.19 1.70
CA PHE A 174 -19.57 -5.74 1.25
C PHE A 174 -19.48 -6.31 -0.16
N PHE A 175 -18.97 -5.55 -1.15
CA PHE A 175 -18.89 -6.02 -2.52
C PHE A 175 -17.88 -7.15 -2.71
N LEU A 176 -16.74 -7.13 -2.00
CA LEU A 176 -15.78 -8.22 -1.99
C LEU A 176 -16.39 -9.51 -1.41
N TYR A 177 -17.15 -9.38 -0.32
CA TYR A 177 -17.83 -10.52 0.29
C TYR A 177 -18.91 -11.10 -0.65
N VAL A 178 -19.72 -10.24 -1.26
CA VAL A 178 -20.73 -10.63 -2.26
C VAL A 178 -20.06 -11.37 -3.43
N TYR A 179 -18.97 -10.84 -3.96
CA TYR A 179 -18.19 -11.52 -4.99
C TYR A 179 -17.76 -12.93 -4.56
N CYS A 180 -17.16 -13.05 -3.38
CA CYS A 180 -16.73 -14.34 -2.84
C CYS A 180 -17.91 -15.31 -2.61
N TYR A 181 -19.05 -14.78 -2.21
CA TYR A 181 -20.26 -15.59 -1.98
C TYR A 181 -20.72 -16.32 -3.24
N PHE A 182 -20.59 -15.68 -4.42
CA PHE A 182 -21.00 -16.24 -5.70
C PHE A 182 -19.97 -17.18 -6.35
N GLN A 183 -18.81 -17.45 -5.72
CA GLN A 183 -17.80 -18.38 -6.28
C GLN A 183 -18.21 -19.87 -6.26
N GLY A 184 -19.39 -20.18 -5.77
CA GLY A 184 -19.97 -21.53 -5.79
C GLY A 184 -19.66 -22.38 -4.56
N LYS A 185 -20.42 -23.49 -4.46
CA LYS A 185 -20.35 -24.41 -3.31
C LYS A 185 -19.66 -25.73 -3.67
N GLN A 186 -18.94 -25.79 -4.79
CA GLN A 186 -18.23 -27.00 -5.21
C GLN A 186 -17.24 -27.45 -4.12
N PRO A 187 -17.19 -28.76 -3.81
CA PRO A 187 -16.26 -29.28 -2.82
C PRO A 187 -14.83 -29.12 -3.31
N LEU A 188 -13.93 -28.76 -2.40
CA LEU A 188 -12.50 -28.69 -2.64
C LEU A 188 -11.84 -29.95 -2.12
N VAL A 189 -11.10 -30.63 -2.98
CA VAL A 189 -10.16 -31.66 -2.57
C VAL A 189 -8.81 -30.96 -2.38
N THR A 190 -8.56 -30.46 -1.17
CA THR A 190 -7.27 -29.89 -0.81
C THR A 190 -6.51 -30.86 0.06
N GLU A 191 -5.30 -31.24 -0.36
CA GLU A 191 -4.36 -31.93 0.53
C GLU A 191 -4.01 -31.02 1.70
N LYS A 192 -4.01 -31.58 2.93
CA LYS A 192 -3.58 -30.85 4.10
C LYS A 192 -2.14 -30.37 3.91
N GLN A 193 -1.95 -29.05 3.88
CA GLN A 193 -0.62 -28.51 3.94
C GLN A 193 -0.09 -28.63 5.37
N GLU A 194 0.99 -29.36 5.53
CA GLU A 194 1.72 -29.35 6.81
C GLU A 194 2.40 -27.98 6.97
N PRO A 195 2.32 -27.37 8.17
CA PRO A 195 3.04 -26.13 8.43
C PRO A 195 4.53 -26.38 8.28
N LYS A 196 5.18 -25.73 7.31
CA LYS A 196 6.59 -25.95 6.93
C LYS A 196 7.61 -25.75 8.07
N LYS A 197 7.26 -25.07 9.16
CA LYS A 197 8.17 -24.81 10.29
C LYS A 197 7.40 -24.69 11.60
N GLN A 198 7.75 -25.53 12.57
CA GLN A 198 7.34 -25.29 13.95
C GLN A 198 8.21 -24.19 14.54
N TRP A 199 7.60 -23.17 15.16
CA TRP A 199 8.36 -22.11 15.81
C TRP A 199 9.09 -22.64 17.03
N SER A 200 10.38 -22.37 17.07
CA SER A 200 11.23 -22.61 18.24
C SER A 200 10.88 -21.66 19.38
N GLY A 201 11.44 -21.87 20.56
CA GLY A 201 11.33 -20.93 21.68
C GLY A 201 11.83 -19.53 21.29
N ASN A 202 12.93 -19.46 20.56
CA ASN A 202 13.52 -18.20 20.09
C ASN A 202 12.61 -17.48 19.07
N ASP A 203 11.93 -18.22 18.18
CA ASP A 203 10.97 -17.63 17.23
C ASP A 203 9.77 -16.98 17.96
N LYS A 204 9.32 -17.56 19.07
CA LYS A 204 8.23 -17.00 19.90
C LYS A 204 8.66 -15.73 20.63
N VAL A 205 9.88 -15.72 21.17
CA VAL A 205 10.45 -14.50 21.81
C VAL A 205 10.62 -13.40 20.76
N PHE A 206 11.11 -13.74 19.57
CA PHE A 206 11.26 -12.81 18.47
C PHE A 206 9.89 -12.25 18.02
N LEU A 207 8.85 -13.09 17.92
CA LEU A 207 7.49 -12.65 17.60
C LEU A 207 6.96 -11.67 18.65
N LEU A 208 7.16 -11.95 19.93
CA LEU A 208 6.74 -11.05 21.01
C LEU A 208 7.46 -9.69 20.90
N ALA A 209 8.77 -9.71 20.67
CA ALA A 209 9.55 -8.49 20.47
C ALA A 209 9.03 -7.66 19.27
N LEU A 210 8.78 -8.30 18.12
CA LEU A 210 8.19 -7.63 16.96
C LEU A 210 6.80 -7.05 17.27
N GLY A 211 5.97 -7.75 18.05
CA GLY A 211 4.67 -7.24 18.50
C GLY A 211 4.80 -5.98 19.35
N ILE A 212 5.77 -5.95 20.28
CA ILE A 212 6.06 -4.77 21.10
C ILE A 212 6.58 -3.62 20.23
N LEU A 213 7.52 -3.88 19.32
CA LEU A 213 8.05 -2.87 18.40
C LEU A 213 6.95 -2.30 17.47
N PHE A 214 6.03 -3.14 17.02
CA PHE A 214 4.88 -2.70 16.24
C PHE A 214 3.97 -1.77 17.05
N LEU A 215 3.65 -2.12 18.30
CA LEU A 215 2.87 -1.25 19.18
C LEU A 215 3.57 0.09 19.41
N LEU A 216 4.88 0.11 19.59
CA LEU A 216 5.66 1.35 19.68
C LEU A 216 5.55 2.18 18.40
N CYS A 217 5.61 1.56 17.21
CA CYS A 217 5.35 2.26 15.95
C CYS A 217 3.97 2.90 15.94
N LEU A 218 2.93 2.17 16.36
CA LEU A 218 1.56 2.71 16.42
C LEU A 218 1.47 3.91 17.37
N LEU A 219 2.12 3.86 18.55
CA LEU A 219 2.17 5.00 19.47
C LEU A 219 2.82 6.23 18.82
N ALA A 220 3.86 6.05 17.99
CA ALA A 220 4.48 7.15 17.25
C ALA A 220 3.56 7.68 16.13
N VAL A 221 2.90 6.79 15.38
CA VAL A 221 1.94 7.16 14.31
C VAL A 221 0.79 7.97 14.90
N PHE A 222 0.23 7.52 16.02
CA PHE A 222 -0.90 8.18 16.71
C PHE A 222 -0.47 9.41 17.55
N ARG A 223 0.78 9.83 17.45
CA ARG A 223 1.35 11.00 18.16
C ARG A 223 1.30 10.90 19.70
N ILE A 224 1.13 9.71 20.25
CA ILE A 224 1.12 9.45 21.70
C ILE A 224 2.55 9.48 22.24
N ALA A 225 3.54 9.05 21.46
CA ALA A 225 4.93 9.01 21.84
C ALA A 225 5.85 9.68 20.80
N PRO A 226 7.01 10.23 21.20
CA PRO A 226 7.92 10.90 20.29
C PRO A 226 8.55 9.90 19.30
N TYR A 227 8.37 10.14 17.99
CA TYR A 227 8.88 9.24 16.93
C TYR A 227 10.39 9.08 16.94
N GLN A 228 11.13 10.11 17.40
CA GLN A 228 12.59 10.06 17.49
C GLN A 228 13.07 8.99 18.49
N ALA A 229 12.45 8.94 19.67
CA ALA A 229 12.79 7.94 20.68
C ALA A 229 12.47 6.52 20.18
N ILE A 230 11.32 6.34 19.54
CA ILE A 230 10.90 5.05 18.98
C ILE A 230 11.82 4.62 17.84
N PHE A 231 12.24 5.55 16.99
CA PHE A 231 13.23 5.28 15.94
C PHE A 231 14.54 4.74 16.52
N VAL A 232 15.08 5.39 17.56
CA VAL A 232 16.32 4.94 18.21
C VAL A 232 16.15 3.53 18.78
N VAL A 233 15.05 3.27 19.49
CA VAL A 233 14.76 1.93 20.06
C VAL A 233 14.71 0.87 18.97
N ILE A 234 13.98 1.10 17.88
CA ILE A 234 13.83 0.17 16.76
C ILE A 234 15.16 -0.03 16.06
N LEU A 235 15.87 1.05 15.72
CA LEU A 235 17.15 0.97 15.03
C LEU A 235 18.18 0.19 15.84
N VAL A 236 18.35 0.52 17.12
CA VAL A 236 19.26 -0.17 18.03
C VAL A 236 18.89 -1.64 18.14
N TRP A 237 17.61 -1.96 18.34
CA TRP A 237 17.16 -3.34 18.46
C TRP A 237 17.51 -4.16 17.20
N PHE A 238 17.18 -3.65 15.99
CA PHE A 238 17.50 -4.36 14.75
C PHE A 238 19.00 -4.46 14.50
N ILE A 239 19.81 -3.44 14.84
CA ILE A 239 21.27 -3.49 14.69
C ILE A 239 21.87 -4.60 15.55
N PHE A 240 21.40 -4.78 16.77
CA PHE A 240 21.99 -5.78 17.67
C PHE A 240 21.45 -7.19 17.43
N PHE A 241 20.15 -7.34 17.11
CA PHE A 241 19.51 -8.65 17.06
C PHE A 241 19.23 -9.16 15.66
N GLN A 242 18.97 -8.28 14.67
CA GLN A 242 18.49 -8.68 13.35
C GLN A 242 18.98 -7.76 12.19
N LYS A 243 20.29 -7.55 12.11
CA LYS A 243 20.91 -6.71 11.05
C LYS A 243 20.50 -7.08 9.62
N GLY A 244 20.18 -8.36 9.37
CA GLY A 244 19.78 -8.85 8.05
C GLY A 244 18.51 -8.19 7.55
N ILE A 245 17.57 -7.86 8.43
CA ILE A 245 16.31 -7.22 8.09
C ILE A 245 16.55 -5.82 7.56
N LEU A 246 17.43 -5.05 8.23
CA LEU A 246 17.77 -3.69 7.80
C LEU A 246 18.34 -3.65 6.37
N LYS A 247 19.11 -4.69 5.97
CA LYS A 247 19.67 -4.76 4.60
C LYS A 247 18.61 -5.04 3.53
N GLY A 248 17.49 -5.64 3.92
CA GLY A 248 16.38 -6.01 3.04
C GLY A 248 15.29 -4.93 2.91
N LEU A 249 15.42 -3.79 3.59
CA LEU A 249 14.42 -2.73 3.52
C LEU A 249 14.39 -2.05 2.15
N ASP A 250 13.23 -1.56 1.78
CA ASP A 250 13.05 -0.80 0.54
C ASP A 250 13.51 0.65 0.70
N TYR A 251 14.83 0.85 0.67
CA TYR A 251 15.42 2.19 0.69
C TYR A 251 15.09 3.01 -0.56
N ASN A 252 14.73 2.34 -1.68
CA ASN A 252 14.32 3.03 -2.90
C ASN A 252 13.00 3.77 -2.70
N LEU A 253 12.08 3.19 -1.92
CA LEU A 253 10.85 3.87 -1.53
C LEU A 253 11.15 5.15 -0.73
N LEU A 254 12.01 5.07 0.29
CA LEU A 254 12.38 6.25 1.10
C LEU A 254 13.04 7.34 0.25
N LEU A 255 13.96 6.95 -0.64
CA LEU A 255 14.63 7.90 -1.55
C LEU A 255 13.64 8.51 -2.55
N THR A 256 12.65 7.74 -2.99
CA THR A 256 11.57 8.24 -3.85
C THR A 256 10.77 9.35 -3.15
N PHE A 257 10.45 9.18 -1.86
CA PHE A 257 9.81 10.24 -1.07
C PHE A 257 10.68 11.49 -0.98
N VAL A 258 11.99 11.35 -0.73
CA VAL A 258 12.90 12.50 -0.71
C VAL A 258 12.90 13.26 -2.04
N PHE A 259 12.98 12.55 -3.17
CA PHE A 259 12.93 13.18 -4.49
C PHE A 259 11.58 13.87 -4.75
N PHE A 260 10.47 13.29 -4.32
CA PHE A 260 9.17 13.94 -4.42
C PHE A 260 9.09 15.18 -3.54
N PHE A 261 9.59 15.15 -2.32
CA PHE A 261 9.63 16.32 -1.44
C PHE A 261 10.39 17.48 -2.08
N VAL A 262 11.55 17.22 -2.68
CA VAL A 262 12.32 18.23 -3.40
C VAL A 262 11.55 18.76 -4.61
N LEU A 263 11.01 17.87 -5.44
CA LEU A 263 10.23 18.26 -6.62
C LEU A 263 9.06 19.15 -6.24
N ILE A 264 8.29 18.75 -5.25
CA ILE A 264 7.05 19.41 -4.85
C ILE A 264 7.33 20.75 -4.16
N GLY A 265 8.33 20.80 -3.27
CA GLY A 265 8.79 22.03 -2.66
C GLY A 265 9.21 23.06 -3.72
N ASN A 266 9.91 22.62 -4.77
CA ASN A 266 10.27 23.50 -5.88
C ASN A 266 9.05 23.92 -6.71
N LEU A 267 8.14 23.01 -7.05
CA LEU A 267 6.90 23.36 -7.80
C LEU A 267 6.01 24.32 -7.01
N GLY A 268 5.91 24.16 -5.69
CA GLY A 268 5.16 25.04 -4.80
C GLY A 268 5.69 26.49 -4.75
N ARG A 269 6.98 26.69 -5.08
CA ARG A 269 7.62 28.02 -5.18
C ARG A 269 7.40 28.72 -6.53
N ILE A 270 6.82 28.03 -7.53
CA ILE A 270 6.50 28.59 -8.84
C ILE A 270 5.04 29.06 -8.84
N PRO A 271 4.74 30.39 -8.80
CA PRO A 271 3.39 30.90 -8.58
C PRO A 271 2.38 30.36 -9.59
N VAL A 272 2.73 30.35 -10.88
CA VAL A 272 1.84 29.90 -11.96
C VAL A 272 1.46 28.42 -11.80
N ILE A 273 2.41 27.56 -11.41
CA ILE A 273 2.14 26.12 -11.18
C ILE A 273 1.27 25.96 -9.94
N ARG A 274 1.60 26.67 -8.87
CA ARG A 274 0.86 26.61 -7.60
C ARG A 274 -0.61 27.00 -7.80
N GLU A 275 -0.86 28.15 -8.42
CA GLU A 275 -2.21 28.65 -8.70
C GLU A 275 -2.98 27.70 -9.62
N THR A 276 -2.33 27.20 -10.68
CA THR A 276 -2.96 26.26 -11.62
C THR A 276 -3.39 24.97 -10.91
N LEU A 277 -2.51 24.37 -10.11
CA LEU A 277 -2.81 23.12 -9.39
C LEU A 277 -3.84 23.33 -8.28
N GLN A 278 -3.79 24.45 -7.56
CA GLN A 278 -4.81 24.81 -6.57
C GLN A 278 -6.19 24.97 -7.22
N ASN A 279 -6.28 25.68 -8.32
CA ASN A 279 -7.53 25.89 -9.06
C ASN A 279 -8.06 24.57 -9.66
N LEU A 280 -7.18 23.68 -10.11
CA LEU A 280 -7.55 22.37 -10.63
C LEU A 280 -8.14 21.48 -9.52
N LEU A 281 -7.56 21.54 -8.31
CA LEU A 281 -7.97 20.74 -7.16
C LEU A 281 -9.25 21.25 -6.53
N LEU A 282 -9.46 22.56 -6.48
CA LEU A 282 -10.53 23.20 -5.71
C LEU A 282 -11.90 22.58 -6.00
N GLY A 283 -12.45 21.85 -5.00
CA GLY A 283 -13.73 21.14 -5.10
C GLY A 283 -13.70 19.86 -5.97
N ARG A 284 -12.52 19.46 -6.47
CA ARG A 284 -12.34 18.29 -7.35
C ARG A 284 -11.24 17.36 -6.87
N GLU A 285 -10.83 17.48 -5.61
CA GLU A 285 -9.67 16.78 -5.05
C GLU A 285 -9.75 15.26 -5.25
N VAL A 286 -10.92 14.66 -5.04
CA VAL A 286 -11.13 13.21 -5.20
C VAL A 286 -10.91 12.77 -6.66
N ILE A 287 -11.50 13.50 -7.62
CA ILE A 287 -11.41 13.12 -9.03
C ILE A 287 -10.00 13.40 -9.57
N VAL A 288 -9.41 14.55 -9.22
CA VAL A 288 -8.06 14.92 -9.67
C VAL A 288 -7.02 13.95 -9.13
N SER A 289 -7.10 13.61 -7.85
CA SER A 289 -6.16 12.66 -7.24
C SER A 289 -6.37 11.22 -7.72
N PHE A 290 -7.62 10.79 -7.96
CA PHE A 290 -7.92 9.54 -8.62
C PHE A 290 -7.27 9.47 -10.00
N LEU A 291 -7.47 10.49 -10.85
CA LEU A 291 -6.92 10.54 -12.21
C LEU A 291 -5.40 10.62 -12.19
N ALA A 292 -4.80 11.47 -11.36
CA ALA A 292 -3.35 11.58 -11.21
C ALA A 292 -2.71 10.22 -10.86
N SER A 293 -3.36 9.46 -9.97
CA SER A 293 -2.88 8.13 -9.57
C SER A 293 -2.78 7.15 -10.74
N GLN A 294 -3.62 7.31 -11.79
CA GLN A 294 -3.58 6.43 -12.96
C GLN A 294 -2.29 6.57 -13.78
N PHE A 295 -1.63 7.71 -13.69
CA PHE A 295 -0.42 8.03 -14.46
C PHE A 295 0.86 7.94 -13.64
N ILE A 296 0.84 8.42 -12.40
CA ILE A 296 2.04 8.54 -11.56
C ILE A 296 2.03 7.63 -10.33
N SER A 297 1.00 6.80 -10.15
CA SER A 297 0.73 5.97 -8.95
C SER A 297 0.19 6.80 -7.77
N ASN A 298 -0.54 6.12 -6.87
CA ASN A 298 -1.26 6.75 -5.76
C ASN A 298 -0.33 7.39 -4.71
N VAL A 299 0.83 6.79 -4.42
CA VAL A 299 1.80 7.36 -3.46
C VAL A 299 2.39 8.68 -3.99
N PRO A 300 2.96 8.72 -5.20
CA PRO A 300 3.39 9.99 -5.80
C PRO A 300 2.28 11.02 -5.94
N ALA A 301 1.08 10.60 -6.31
CA ALA A 301 -0.06 11.51 -6.43
C ALA A 301 -0.43 12.14 -5.08
N ALA A 302 -0.42 11.36 -3.99
CA ALA A 302 -0.66 11.85 -2.65
C ALA A 302 0.35 12.94 -2.27
N VAL A 303 1.64 12.65 -2.48
CA VAL A 303 2.72 13.58 -2.13
C VAL A 303 2.66 14.83 -3.02
N LEU A 304 2.49 14.66 -4.36
CA LEU A 304 2.44 15.78 -5.30
C LEU A 304 1.29 16.74 -5.00
N LEU A 305 0.10 16.22 -4.72
CA LEU A 305 -1.10 17.06 -4.62
C LEU A 305 -1.30 17.66 -3.22
N SER A 306 -0.64 17.12 -2.19
CA SER A 306 -0.80 17.55 -0.80
C SER A 306 -0.40 19.00 -0.53
N GLU A 307 0.54 19.56 -1.30
CA GLU A 307 1.00 20.95 -1.16
C GLU A 307 0.00 21.97 -1.75
N PHE A 308 -0.93 21.49 -2.58
CA PHE A 308 -1.83 22.36 -3.34
C PHE A 308 -3.28 22.34 -2.85
N THR A 309 -3.57 21.61 -1.78
CA THR A 309 -4.89 21.58 -1.14
C THR A 309 -4.77 21.46 0.39
N THR A 310 -5.73 22.02 1.10
CA THR A 310 -5.92 21.81 2.55
C THR A 310 -6.99 20.74 2.83
N ARG A 311 -7.66 20.20 1.80
CA ARG A 311 -8.68 19.18 1.91
C ARG A 311 -8.05 17.79 1.89
N TYR A 312 -7.27 17.49 2.93
CA TYR A 312 -6.62 16.20 3.09
C TYR A 312 -7.61 15.03 3.21
N ASP A 313 -8.80 15.29 3.76
CA ASP A 313 -9.91 14.33 3.79
C ASP A 313 -10.28 13.82 2.40
N LEU A 314 -10.49 14.73 1.45
CA LEU A 314 -10.82 14.40 0.06
C LEU A 314 -9.62 13.81 -0.68
N LEU A 315 -8.41 14.30 -0.38
CA LEU A 315 -7.20 13.76 -0.99
C LEU A 315 -6.95 12.31 -0.56
N ILE A 316 -7.12 11.96 0.74
CA ILE A 316 -7.04 10.60 1.25
C ILE A 316 -8.05 9.69 0.51
N ALA A 317 -9.30 10.11 0.41
CA ALA A 317 -10.30 9.34 -0.33
C ALA A 317 -9.88 9.13 -1.79
N GLY A 318 -9.49 10.20 -2.48
CA GLY A 318 -9.18 10.16 -3.90
C GLY A 318 -7.96 9.34 -4.26
N VAL A 319 -6.84 9.44 -3.52
CA VAL A 319 -5.63 8.62 -3.79
C VAL A 319 -5.81 7.15 -3.42
N ASN A 320 -6.65 6.83 -2.44
CA ASN A 320 -6.96 5.44 -2.10
C ASN A 320 -7.86 4.79 -3.16
N ILE A 321 -8.92 5.47 -3.60
CA ILE A 321 -9.70 5.03 -4.76
C ILE A 321 -8.80 4.99 -6.00
N GLY A 322 -7.88 5.95 -6.12
CA GLY A 322 -6.88 6.06 -7.16
C GLY A 322 -5.91 4.88 -7.25
N GLY A 323 -5.74 4.09 -6.19
CA GLY A 323 -5.01 2.82 -6.24
C GLY A 323 -5.69 1.73 -7.07
N LEU A 324 -6.96 1.92 -7.43
CA LEU A 324 -7.71 1.11 -8.39
C LEU A 324 -7.55 1.68 -9.81
N GLY A 325 -7.75 0.84 -10.83
CA GLY A 325 -7.71 1.27 -12.25
C GLY A 325 -6.58 0.62 -13.00
N THR A 326 -5.55 1.39 -13.39
CA THR A 326 -4.40 0.87 -14.15
C THR A 326 -3.43 0.08 -13.27
N LEU A 327 -2.56 -0.74 -13.88
CA LEU A 327 -1.48 -1.42 -13.14
C LEU A 327 -0.47 -0.44 -12.52
N ILE A 328 -0.34 0.77 -13.09
CA ILE A 328 0.56 1.81 -12.62
C ILE A 328 -0.03 2.52 -11.39
N ALA A 329 -1.35 2.53 -11.26
CA ALA A 329 -2.06 3.24 -10.22
C ALA A 329 -1.65 2.82 -8.80
N SER A 330 -1.22 1.57 -8.61
CA SER A 330 -0.69 1.05 -7.34
C SER A 330 0.46 0.07 -7.59
N MET A 331 1.56 0.21 -6.84
CA MET A 331 2.66 -0.75 -6.87
C MET A 331 2.20 -2.16 -6.47
N ALA A 332 1.25 -2.27 -5.55
CA ALA A 332 0.61 -3.51 -5.15
C ALA A 332 -0.01 -4.25 -6.35
N SER A 333 -0.65 -3.53 -7.27
CA SER A 333 -1.21 -4.09 -8.51
C SER A 333 -0.12 -4.66 -9.43
N LEU A 334 1.00 -3.95 -9.53
CA LEU A 334 2.14 -4.41 -10.33
C LEU A 334 2.80 -5.66 -9.73
N ILE A 335 2.90 -5.75 -8.41
CA ILE A 335 3.42 -6.92 -7.70
C ILE A 335 2.59 -8.15 -8.02
N SER A 336 1.27 -8.07 -7.87
CA SER A 336 0.36 -9.18 -8.18
C SER A 336 0.47 -9.64 -9.63
N TYR A 337 0.52 -8.70 -10.57
CA TYR A 337 0.70 -9.01 -11.99
C TYR A 337 2.03 -9.70 -12.26
N LYS A 338 3.14 -9.24 -11.65
CA LYS A 338 4.47 -9.85 -11.84
C LYS A 338 4.48 -11.31 -11.39
N TYR A 339 3.90 -11.64 -10.23
CA TYR A 339 3.80 -13.02 -9.76
C TYR A 339 2.94 -13.87 -10.71
N TYR A 340 1.75 -13.39 -11.10
CA TYR A 340 0.90 -14.10 -12.03
C TYR A 340 1.58 -14.32 -13.38
N ALA A 341 2.29 -13.33 -13.91
CA ALA A 341 2.95 -13.38 -15.21
C ALA A 341 4.11 -14.40 -15.29
N GLN A 342 4.61 -14.85 -14.12
CA GLN A 342 5.64 -15.90 -13.99
C GLN A 342 5.03 -17.30 -13.82
N ALA A 343 3.73 -17.41 -13.53
CA ALA A 343 3.08 -18.71 -13.40
C ALA A 343 3.00 -19.43 -14.75
N GLU A 344 3.11 -20.76 -14.72
CA GLU A 344 3.04 -21.60 -15.91
C GLU A 344 1.70 -21.45 -16.62
N GLY A 345 1.70 -21.19 -17.91
CA GLY A 345 0.48 -21.00 -18.71
C GLY A 345 -0.23 -19.66 -18.47
N ALA A 346 0.45 -18.64 -17.93
CA ALA A 346 -0.12 -17.33 -17.66
C ALA A 346 -0.70 -16.65 -18.91
N ARG A 347 -1.98 -16.31 -18.85
CA ARG A 347 -2.73 -15.62 -19.92
C ARG A 347 -2.75 -14.11 -19.65
N LYS A 348 -1.62 -13.42 -19.91
CA LYS A 348 -1.39 -12.00 -19.57
C LYS A 348 -2.48 -11.07 -20.10
N GLY A 349 -2.91 -11.21 -21.35
CA GLY A 349 -3.98 -10.39 -21.93
C GLY A 349 -5.33 -10.56 -21.22
N ARG A 350 -5.70 -11.82 -20.88
CA ARG A 350 -6.93 -12.10 -20.12
C ARG A 350 -6.87 -11.55 -18.69
N TYR A 351 -5.69 -11.62 -18.07
CA TYR A 351 -5.46 -10.99 -16.76
C TYR A 351 -5.70 -9.49 -16.83
N MET A 352 -5.07 -8.80 -17.81
CA MET A 352 -5.22 -7.35 -17.98
C MET A 352 -6.66 -6.93 -18.18
N LEU A 353 -7.39 -7.65 -19.05
CA LEU A 353 -8.80 -7.34 -19.30
C LEU A 353 -9.65 -7.47 -18.03
N TYR A 354 -9.49 -8.61 -17.32
CA TYR A 354 -10.25 -8.87 -16.10
C TYR A 354 -9.84 -7.91 -14.97
N PHE A 355 -8.54 -7.64 -14.83
CA PHE A 355 -8.00 -6.69 -13.87
C PHE A 355 -8.58 -5.30 -14.09
N THR A 356 -8.50 -4.78 -15.32
CA THR A 356 -9.01 -3.44 -15.65
C THR A 356 -10.52 -3.34 -15.43
N ALA A 357 -11.29 -4.34 -15.89
CA ALA A 357 -12.74 -4.35 -15.73
C ALA A 357 -13.17 -4.33 -14.25
N MET A 358 -12.55 -5.17 -13.41
CA MET A 358 -12.89 -5.25 -11.99
C MET A 358 -12.42 -4.01 -11.22
N ASN A 359 -11.24 -3.47 -11.52
CA ASN A 359 -10.76 -2.25 -10.88
C ASN A 359 -11.63 -1.04 -11.25
N ILE A 360 -12.03 -0.90 -12.52
CA ILE A 360 -12.96 0.16 -12.94
C ILE A 360 -14.31 0.01 -12.24
N LEU A 361 -14.85 -1.22 -12.15
CA LEU A 361 -16.10 -1.46 -11.46
C LEU A 361 -16.06 -0.98 -10.00
N PHE A 362 -15.02 -1.39 -9.24
CA PHE A 362 -14.86 -0.96 -7.86
C PHE A 362 -14.58 0.55 -7.75
N ALA A 363 -13.78 1.12 -8.65
CA ALA A 363 -13.54 2.56 -8.66
C ALA A 363 -14.83 3.36 -8.89
N VAL A 364 -15.67 2.95 -9.84
CA VAL A 364 -16.97 3.61 -10.10
C VAL A 364 -17.90 3.50 -8.89
N ILE A 365 -17.97 2.32 -8.24
CA ILE A 365 -18.76 2.13 -7.02
C ILE A 365 -18.29 3.11 -5.94
N LEU A 366 -16.98 3.20 -5.68
CA LEU A 366 -16.45 4.04 -4.61
C LEU A 366 -16.53 5.55 -4.95
N LEU A 367 -16.36 5.93 -6.20
CA LEU A 367 -16.61 7.31 -6.64
C LEU A 367 -18.09 7.68 -6.50
N ALA A 368 -19.02 6.73 -6.75
CA ALA A 368 -20.43 6.95 -6.49
C ALA A 368 -20.72 7.11 -4.98
N VAL A 369 -20.07 6.30 -4.13
CA VAL A 369 -20.17 6.43 -2.66
C VAL A 369 -19.72 7.83 -2.21
N ASN A 370 -18.68 8.38 -2.82
CA ASN A 370 -18.20 9.72 -2.50
C ASN A 370 -19.27 10.82 -2.65
N LEU A 371 -20.26 10.63 -3.53
CA LEU A 371 -21.36 11.58 -3.72
C LEU A 371 -22.35 11.62 -2.53
N PHE A 372 -22.35 10.57 -1.71
CA PHE A 372 -23.27 10.42 -0.57
C PHE A 372 -22.60 10.62 0.79
N ILE A 373 -21.28 10.74 0.82
CA ILE A 373 -20.55 10.99 2.08
C ILE A 373 -20.64 12.48 2.38
N PRO A 374 -21.21 12.89 3.55
CA PRO A 374 -21.17 14.27 3.95
C PRO A 374 -19.71 14.68 4.19
N TYR A 375 -19.28 15.75 3.54
CA TYR A 375 -17.95 16.29 3.72
C TYR A 375 -17.75 16.71 5.18
N LEU A 376 -16.62 16.35 5.76
CA LEU A 376 -16.23 16.87 7.05
C LEU A 376 -16.10 18.41 6.95
N PRO A 377 -16.55 19.16 7.96
CA PRO A 377 -16.32 20.60 7.96
C PRO A 377 -14.82 20.86 7.86
N VAL A 378 -14.44 21.86 7.06
CA VAL A 378 -13.04 22.26 6.90
C VAL A 378 -12.50 22.64 8.27
N VAL A 379 -11.62 21.82 8.82
CA VAL A 379 -10.86 22.20 10.01
C VAL A 379 -9.84 23.22 9.53
N HIS A 380 -10.11 24.49 9.78
CA HIS A 380 -9.13 25.54 9.59
C HIS A 380 -8.02 25.29 10.61
N LEU A 381 -6.91 24.71 10.15
CA LEU A 381 -5.66 24.72 10.90
C LEU A 381 -5.23 26.18 11.04
N ALA A 382 -5.42 26.74 12.24
CA ALA A 382 -4.93 28.06 12.62
C ALA A 382 -3.41 28.03 12.84
#